data_7e77912069d2d1a72a8a625687622358
#
_entry.id   7e77912069d2d1a72a8a625687622358
#
_cell.length_a   1.000
_cell.length_b   1.000
_cell.length_c   1.000
_cell.angle_alpha   90.00
_cell.angle_beta   90.00
_cell.angle_gamma   90.00
#
_symmetry.space_group_name_H-M   'P 1'
#
loop_
_entity.id
_entity.type
_entity.pdbx_description
1 polymer ?
#
loop_
_entity_poly.entity_id
_entity_poly.type
_entity_poly.pdbx_seq_one_letter_code
_entity_poly.pdbx_strand_id
1 'polypeptide(L)'
;RQSKVSEVLSEGNKIRNDCDYYFGSAFYYEKELYWGVDRLNYLEDRLTELGAKKSPSNESLAPLSIKAPEILDSDKLINLTYYPSLNSPYTFISAKRIKQLEKDYPINLITRPVLPMLMRMMAIPTFKAKYIISDAAREGRKYDYEMKEIFSPIGKPARKAYSCLLYTSPSPRDSTL
;
A
#
# COMPACT_ATOMS: atom_id res chain seq x y z
N ARG A 1 37.51 1.88 17.59
CA ARG A 1 36.36 1.16 17.00
C ARG A 1 35.07 1.97 17.12
N GLN A 2 34.73 2.60 18.26
CA GLN A 2 33.52 3.40 18.47
C GLN A 2 33.45 4.63 17.55
N SER A 3 34.57 5.36 17.33
CA SER A 3 34.62 6.52 16.45
C SER A 3 34.22 6.18 15.00
N LYS A 4 34.71 5.06 14.49
CA LYS A 4 34.41 4.60 13.13
C LYS A 4 32.93 4.20 12.95
N VAL A 5 32.32 3.63 13.99
CA VAL A 5 30.88 3.32 13.97
C VAL A 5 30.04 4.60 13.95
N SER A 6 30.38 5.59 14.78
CA SER A 6 29.70 6.89 14.80
C SER A 6 29.81 7.62 13.45
N GLU A 7 30.97 7.54 12.80
CA GLU A 7 31.20 8.15 11.48
C GLU A 7 30.31 7.51 10.42
N VAL A 8 30.28 6.18 10.33
CA VAL A 8 29.44 5.43 9.38
C VAL A 8 27.95 5.70 9.61
N LEU A 9 27.50 5.75 10.87
CA LEU A 9 26.11 6.07 11.20
C LEU A 9 25.74 7.51 10.84
N SER A 10 26.66 8.46 11.05
CA SER A 10 26.46 9.87 10.69
C SER A 10 26.34 10.03 9.17
N GLU A 11 27.23 9.40 8.41
CA GLU A 11 27.20 9.40 6.95
C GLU A 11 25.91 8.75 6.42
N GLY A 12 25.53 7.59 6.92
CA GLY A 12 24.28 6.92 6.56
C GLY A 12 23.04 7.77 6.86
N ASN A 13 23.02 8.46 8.00
CA ASN A 13 21.94 9.39 8.35
C ASN A 13 21.88 10.59 7.41
N LYS A 14 23.03 11.12 6.99
CA LYS A 14 23.10 12.22 6.01
C LYS A 14 22.52 11.78 4.68
N ILE A 15 22.98 10.67 4.11
CA ILE A 15 22.49 10.11 2.85
C ILE A 15 20.97 9.88 2.93
N ARG A 16 20.50 9.30 4.02
CA ARG A 16 19.06 9.07 4.26
C ARG A 16 18.26 10.37 4.24
N ASN A 17 18.75 11.42 4.88
CA ASN A 17 18.06 12.71 4.92
C ASN A 17 18.07 13.40 3.55
N ASP A 18 19.17 13.30 2.80
CA ASP A 18 19.29 13.84 1.45
C ASP A 18 18.34 13.16 0.46
N CYS A 19 17.99 11.88 0.71
CA CYS A 19 17.01 11.12 -0.07
C CYS A 19 15.56 11.27 0.42
N ASP A 20 15.31 12.12 1.41
CA ASP A 20 13.95 12.29 2.02
C ASP A 20 13.37 10.97 2.55
N TYR A 21 14.20 10.15 3.24
CA TYR A 21 13.90 8.76 3.55
C TYR A 21 14.14 8.40 5.01
N TYR A 22 13.34 7.48 5.60
CA TYR A 22 13.46 7.13 7.01
C TYR A 22 13.29 5.63 7.36
N PHE A 23 12.99 4.80 6.37
CA PHE A 23 12.81 3.36 6.58
C PHE A 23 14.13 2.60 6.55
N GLY A 24 14.23 1.47 7.23
CA GLY A 24 15.24 0.46 6.97
C GLY A 24 14.89 -0.39 5.75
N SER A 25 15.90 -1.05 5.18
CA SER A 25 15.73 -1.97 4.03
C SER A 25 15.06 -1.34 2.81
N ALA A 26 15.53 -0.16 2.40
CA ALA A 26 15.06 0.49 1.20
C ALA A 26 16.16 0.61 0.15
N PHE A 27 15.74 0.63 -1.10
CA PHE A 27 16.59 0.84 -2.25
C PHE A 27 16.25 2.20 -2.84
N TYR A 28 17.25 2.97 -3.19
CA TYR A 28 17.09 4.28 -3.80
C TYR A 28 17.79 4.31 -5.13
N TYR A 29 17.05 4.64 -6.19
CA TYR A 29 17.56 4.73 -7.54
C TYR A 29 16.87 5.88 -8.29
N GLU A 30 17.63 6.79 -8.88
CA GLU A 30 17.14 7.93 -9.69
C GLU A 30 15.96 8.69 -9.07
N LYS A 31 16.07 9.06 -7.79
CA LYS A 31 15.04 9.76 -7.00
C LYS A 31 13.79 8.95 -6.70
N GLU A 32 13.80 7.67 -7.00
CA GLU A 32 12.74 6.74 -6.59
C GLU A 32 13.19 5.87 -5.42
N LEU A 33 12.27 5.66 -4.48
CA LEU A 33 12.47 4.83 -3.31
C LEU A 33 11.63 3.56 -3.42
N TYR A 34 12.27 2.41 -3.17
CA TYR A 34 11.65 1.10 -3.15
C TYR A 34 11.84 0.51 -1.76
N TRP A 35 10.78 0.45 -0.97
CA TRP A 35 10.88 0.00 0.41
C TRP A 35 10.47 -1.45 0.58
N GLY A 36 11.40 -2.26 1.08
CA GLY A 36 11.18 -3.66 1.39
C GLY A 36 11.25 -4.59 0.18
N VAL A 37 11.16 -5.88 0.45
CA VAL A 37 11.29 -6.94 -0.58
C VAL A 37 10.08 -6.97 -1.54
N ASP A 38 8.94 -6.54 -1.08
CA ASP A 38 7.68 -6.48 -1.85
C ASP A 38 7.64 -5.34 -2.87
N ARG A 39 8.70 -4.52 -2.96
CA ARG A 39 8.90 -3.48 -3.97
C ARG A 39 10.09 -3.72 -4.88
N LEU A 40 10.82 -4.83 -4.68
CA LEU A 40 11.98 -5.17 -5.52
C LEU A 40 11.62 -5.46 -6.97
N ASN A 41 10.42 -5.98 -7.23
CA ASN A 41 9.96 -6.22 -8.59
C ASN A 41 9.93 -4.93 -9.42
N TYR A 42 9.53 -3.79 -8.84
CA TYR A 42 9.53 -2.50 -9.55
C TYR A 42 10.94 -2.00 -9.86
N LEU A 43 11.88 -2.24 -8.94
CA LEU A 43 13.29 -1.93 -9.19
C LEU A 43 13.86 -2.83 -10.29
N GLU A 44 13.53 -4.11 -10.27
CA GLU A 44 13.94 -5.08 -11.29
C GLU A 44 13.37 -4.70 -12.67
N ASP A 45 12.09 -4.35 -12.74
CA ASP A 45 11.44 -3.87 -13.96
C ASP A 45 12.18 -2.64 -14.50
N ARG A 46 12.44 -1.64 -13.63
CA ARG A 46 13.15 -0.42 -13.99
C ARG A 46 14.56 -0.67 -14.51
N LEU A 47 15.32 -1.52 -13.85
CA LEU A 47 16.67 -1.89 -14.28
C LEU A 47 16.67 -2.68 -15.60
N THR A 48 15.64 -3.48 -15.83
CA THR A 48 15.45 -4.23 -17.08
C THR A 48 15.14 -3.30 -18.25
N GLU A 49 14.24 -2.33 -18.06
CA GLU A 49 13.93 -1.28 -19.05
C GLU A 49 15.18 -0.48 -19.47
N LEU A 50 16.10 -0.26 -18.54
CA LEU A 50 17.36 0.43 -18.77
C LEU A 50 18.45 -0.47 -19.42
N GLY A 51 18.13 -1.73 -19.69
CA GLY A 51 19.10 -2.66 -20.26
C GLY A 51 20.21 -3.12 -19.31
N ALA A 52 20.03 -2.92 -18.00
CA ALA A 52 21.05 -3.25 -17.01
C ALA A 52 21.10 -4.76 -16.64
N LYS A 53 20.18 -5.57 -17.18
CA LYS A 53 20.14 -7.00 -16.91
C LYS A 53 21.34 -7.70 -17.57
N LYS A 54 22.14 -8.42 -16.78
CA LYS A 54 23.34 -9.11 -17.24
C LYS A 54 23.07 -10.53 -17.74
N SER A 55 21.98 -11.16 -17.27
CA SER A 55 21.60 -12.52 -17.65
C SER A 55 20.51 -12.49 -18.72
N PRO A 56 20.57 -13.35 -19.75
CA PRO A 56 19.50 -13.49 -20.74
C PRO A 56 18.24 -14.18 -20.19
N SER A 57 18.26 -14.65 -18.94
CA SER A 57 17.10 -15.28 -18.30
C SER A 57 15.92 -14.29 -18.25
N ASN A 58 14.75 -14.74 -18.68
CA ASN A 58 13.50 -13.99 -18.58
C ASN A 58 12.86 -14.12 -17.20
N GLU A 59 13.46 -14.86 -16.28
CA GLU A 59 12.93 -15.04 -14.93
C GLU A 59 13.13 -13.77 -14.11
N SER A 60 12.07 -13.34 -13.44
CA SER A 60 12.12 -12.29 -12.45
C SER A 60 12.72 -12.81 -11.14
N LEU A 61 13.64 -12.05 -10.55
CA LEU A 61 14.22 -12.35 -9.24
C LEU A 61 13.25 -12.04 -8.10
N ALA A 62 12.33 -11.12 -8.33
CA ALA A 62 11.33 -10.68 -7.36
C ALA A 62 9.91 -10.74 -7.94
N PRO A 63 9.42 -11.95 -8.31
CA PRO A 63 8.10 -12.08 -8.92
C PRO A 63 6.99 -11.70 -7.94
N LEU A 64 6.02 -10.91 -8.41
CA LEU A 64 4.82 -10.57 -7.62
C LEU A 64 3.80 -11.72 -7.54
N SER A 65 3.92 -12.71 -8.41
CA SER A 65 2.92 -13.78 -8.49
C SER A 65 3.10 -14.79 -7.38
N ILE A 66 2.24 -14.72 -6.39
CA ILE A 66 1.90 -15.89 -5.60
C ILE A 66 1.04 -16.76 -6.52
N LYS A 67 1.48 -17.98 -6.83
CA LYS A 67 0.61 -18.95 -7.50
C LYS A 67 -0.58 -19.17 -6.60
N ALA A 68 -1.76 -18.81 -7.07
CA ALA A 68 -2.98 -19.16 -6.35
C ALA A 68 -2.98 -20.69 -6.14
N PRO A 69 -3.24 -21.17 -4.93
CA PRO A 69 -3.49 -22.60 -4.73
C PRO A 69 -4.65 -23.03 -5.62
N GLU A 70 -4.67 -24.31 -6.01
CA GLU A 70 -5.83 -24.89 -6.66
C GLU A 70 -7.08 -24.56 -5.84
N ILE A 71 -8.17 -24.25 -6.54
CA ILE A 71 -9.43 -23.86 -5.90
C ILE A 71 -9.82 -25.01 -4.96
N LEU A 72 -9.68 -24.76 -3.67
CA LEU A 72 -10.21 -25.67 -2.68
C LEU A 72 -11.73 -25.42 -2.65
N ASP A 73 -12.49 -26.42 -3.03
CA ASP A 73 -13.93 -26.43 -2.87
C ASP A 73 -14.22 -26.46 -1.37
N SER A 74 -14.39 -25.27 -0.80
CA SER A 74 -14.64 -25.08 0.62
C SER A 74 -16.00 -24.39 0.79
N ASP A 75 -17.00 -25.15 1.25
CA ASP A 75 -18.30 -24.62 1.67
C ASP A 75 -18.20 -23.70 2.90
N LYS A 76 -17.02 -23.55 3.46
CA LYS A 76 -16.80 -22.77 4.67
C LYS A 76 -16.67 -21.28 4.37
N LEU A 77 -17.69 -20.51 4.72
CA LEU A 77 -17.68 -19.05 4.66
C LEU A 77 -16.64 -18.48 5.64
N ILE A 78 -15.73 -17.63 5.14
CA ILE A 78 -14.66 -16.98 5.90
C ILE A 78 -15.05 -15.54 6.20
N ASN A 79 -15.12 -15.16 7.48
CA ASN A 79 -15.32 -13.76 7.87
C ASN A 79 -14.03 -12.97 7.71
N LEU A 80 -14.02 -12.00 6.80
CA LEU A 80 -12.91 -11.09 6.56
C LEU A 80 -13.29 -9.68 6.99
N THR A 81 -12.59 -9.13 7.98
CA THR A 81 -12.82 -7.75 8.40
C THR A 81 -11.87 -6.80 7.67
N TYR A 82 -12.44 -5.83 6.97
CA TYR A 82 -11.73 -4.79 6.23
C TYR A 82 -11.84 -3.44 6.93
N TYR A 83 -10.71 -2.77 7.13
CA TYR A 83 -10.62 -1.47 7.81
C TYR A 83 -10.20 -0.35 6.84
N PRO A 84 -11.08 0.14 5.96
CA PRO A 84 -10.77 1.24 5.04
C PRO A 84 -10.62 2.57 5.76
N SER A 85 -9.74 3.43 5.22
CA SER A 85 -9.66 4.83 5.60
C SER A 85 -9.81 5.72 4.37
N LEU A 86 -10.74 6.69 4.40
CA LEU A 86 -11.03 7.58 3.26
C LEU A 86 -9.84 8.47 2.87
N ASN A 87 -8.89 8.66 3.79
CA ASN A 87 -7.66 9.42 3.52
C ASN A 87 -6.48 8.53 3.13
N SER A 88 -6.71 7.24 2.92
CA SER A 88 -5.64 6.32 2.51
C SER A 88 -5.66 6.10 1.00
N PRO A 89 -4.60 6.46 0.28
CA PRO A 89 -4.49 6.17 -1.14
C PRO A 89 -4.49 4.66 -1.42
N TYR A 90 -3.98 3.83 -0.51
CA TYR A 90 -4.08 2.37 -0.62
C TYR A 90 -5.52 1.86 -0.51
N THR A 91 -6.37 2.47 0.32
CA THR A 91 -7.80 2.17 0.35
C THR A 91 -8.44 2.44 -1.00
N PHE A 92 -8.08 3.57 -1.64
CA PHE A 92 -8.60 3.94 -2.95
C PHE A 92 -8.26 2.90 -4.01
N ILE A 93 -6.99 2.55 -4.17
CA ILE A 93 -6.55 1.60 -5.20
C ILE A 93 -6.97 0.15 -4.93
N SER A 94 -7.29 -0.22 -3.67
CA SER A 94 -7.74 -1.56 -3.31
C SER A 94 -9.25 -1.75 -3.37
N ALA A 95 -10.05 -0.69 -3.41
CA ALA A 95 -11.50 -0.75 -3.23
C ALA A 95 -12.22 -1.70 -4.20
N LYS A 96 -11.90 -1.63 -5.50
CA LYS A 96 -12.47 -2.55 -6.51
C LYS A 96 -12.08 -4.00 -6.26
N ARG A 97 -10.81 -4.23 -5.89
CA ARG A 97 -10.23 -5.56 -5.68
C ARG A 97 -10.81 -6.24 -4.45
N ILE A 98 -11.06 -5.47 -3.38
CA ILE A 98 -11.71 -5.98 -2.17
C ILE A 98 -13.14 -6.45 -2.47
N LYS A 99 -13.90 -5.70 -3.28
CA LYS A 99 -15.22 -6.16 -3.73
C LYS A 99 -15.16 -7.38 -4.64
N GLN A 100 -14.09 -7.53 -5.42
CA GLN A 100 -13.91 -8.70 -6.26
C GLN A 100 -13.61 -9.95 -5.42
N LEU A 101 -12.89 -9.81 -4.29
CA LEU A 101 -12.67 -10.93 -3.37
C LEU A 101 -13.97 -11.59 -2.88
N GLU A 102 -15.00 -10.80 -2.58
CA GLU A 102 -16.32 -11.34 -2.19
C GLU A 102 -16.98 -12.19 -3.29
N LYS A 103 -16.68 -11.90 -4.55
CA LYS A 103 -17.24 -12.64 -5.68
C LYS A 103 -16.47 -13.91 -6.00
N ASP A 104 -15.16 -13.87 -5.82
CA ASP A 104 -14.24 -14.92 -6.25
C ASP A 104 -13.98 -15.94 -5.14
N TYR A 105 -14.28 -15.62 -3.89
CA TYR A 105 -14.01 -16.45 -2.73
C TYR A 105 -15.21 -16.52 -1.78
N PRO A 106 -15.39 -17.61 -1.01
CA PRO A 106 -16.43 -17.74 0.00
C PRO A 106 -16.14 -16.86 1.22
N ILE A 107 -16.22 -15.54 1.03
CA ILE A 107 -15.88 -14.52 2.03
C ILE A 107 -17.13 -13.71 2.39
N ASN A 108 -17.38 -13.56 3.68
CA ASN A 108 -18.26 -12.55 4.23
C ASN A 108 -17.42 -11.31 4.61
N LEU A 109 -17.54 -10.25 3.83
CA LEU A 109 -16.74 -9.03 4.02
C LEU A 109 -17.39 -8.08 5.03
N ILE A 110 -16.78 -7.95 6.20
CA ILE A 110 -17.23 -7.04 7.26
C ILE A 110 -16.42 -5.74 7.16
N THR A 111 -17.03 -4.67 6.66
CA THR A 111 -16.37 -3.38 6.51
C THR A 111 -16.48 -2.56 7.80
N ARG A 112 -15.34 -2.15 8.37
CA ARG A 112 -15.23 -1.29 9.56
C ARG A 112 -14.35 -0.08 9.27
N PRO A 113 -14.93 1.04 8.76
CA PRO A 113 -14.16 2.23 8.44
C PRO A 113 -13.41 2.81 9.64
N VAL A 114 -12.18 3.26 9.40
CA VAL A 114 -11.34 3.89 10.41
C VAL A 114 -11.04 5.34 10.07
N LEU A 115 -11.07 6.23 11.05
CA LEU A 115 -10.75 7.64 10.84
C LEU A 115 -9.31 7.82 10.36
N PRO A 116 -9.04 8.84 9.54
CA PRO A 116 -7.68 9.20 9.14
C PRO A 116 -6.74 9.35 10.34
N MET A 117 -5.47 9.00 10.15
CA MET A 117 -4.45 9.06 11.22
C MET A 117 -4.38 10.44 11.86
N LEU A 118 -4.44 11.51 11.07
CA LEU A 118 -4.45 12.89 11.58
C LEU A 118 -5.65 13.19 12.46
N MET A 119 -6.82 12.60 12.19
CA MET A 119 -8.01 12.75 13.04
C MET A 119 -7.98 11.92 14.32
N ARG A 120 -6.98 11.02 14.44
CA ARG A 120 -6.69 10.22 15.63
C ARG A 120 -5.46 10.73 16.40
N MET A 121 -5.06 11.97 16.18
CA MET A 121 -3.88 12.62 16.78
C MET A 121 -2.55 11.92 16.44
N MET A 122 -2.49 11.17 15.35
CA MET A 122 -1.28 10.50 14.89
C MET A 122 -0.61 11.33 13.80
N ALA A 123 0.49 11.99 14.15
CA ALA A 123 1.27 12.77 13.19
C ALA A 123 1.94 11.86 12.15
N ILE A 124 1.91 12.31 10.89
CA ILE A 124 2.59 11.64 9.79
C ILE A 124 3.74 12.54 9.34
N PRO A 125 4.99 12.10 9.46
CA PRO A 125 6.13 12.85 8.94
C PRO A 125 5.99 13.10 7.43
N THR A 126 6.43 14.28 6.96
CA THR A 126 6.25 14.72 5.56
C THR A 126 6.83 13.73 4.56
N PHE A 127 8.03 13.20 4.81
CA PHE A 127 8.67 12.21 3.93
C PHE A 127 7.89 10.90 3.87
N LYS A 128 7.24 10.47 4.96
CA LYS A 128 6.35 9.30 4.96
C LYS A 128 5.11 9.55 4.11
N ALA A 129 4.52 10.73 4.20
CA ALA A 129 3.37 11.10 3.39
C ALA A 129 3.73 11.12 1.90
N LYS A 130 4.87 11.71 1.53
CA LYS A 130 5.38 11.68 0.14
C LYS A 130 5.57 10.26 -0.37
N TYR A 131 6.23 9.41 0.44
CA TYR A 131 6.44 8.00 0.05
C TYR A 131 5.12 7.26 -0.17
N ILE A 132 4.15 7.36 0.76
CA ILE A 132 2.84 6.70 0.64
C ILE A 132 2.14 7.09 -0.66
N ILE A 133 2.17 8.37 -1.03
CA ILE A 133 1.54 8.85 -2.25
C ILE A 133 2.24 8.30 -3.50
N SER A 134 3.57 8.38 -3.55
CA SER A 134 4.37 7.89 -4.67
C SER A 134 4.24 6.38 -4.85
N ASP A 135 4.27 5.63 -3.76
CA ASP A 135 4.14 4.18 -3.76
C ASP A 135 2.72 3.74 -4.16
N ALA A 136 1.69 4.37 -3.61
CA ALA A 136 0.31 4.07 -4.00
C ALA A 136 0.03 4.42 -5.47
N ALA A 137 0.63 5.48 -6.00
CA ALA A 137 0.54 5.81 -7.42
C ALA A 137 1.24 4.76 -8.29
N ARG A 138 2.40 4.25 -7.86
CA ARG A 138 3.11 3.15 -8.52
C ARG A 138 2.28 1.87 -8.53
N GLU A 139 1.78 1.46 -7.37
CA GLU A 139 0.88 0.31 -7.23
C GLU A 139 -0.40 0.47 -8.06
N GLY A 140 -0.98 1.68 -8.04
CA GLY A 140 -2.20 1.97 -8.78
C GLY A 140 -2.07 1.76 -10.28
N ARG A 141 -0.95 2.17 -10.88
CA ARG A 141 -0.70 2.00 -12.32
C ARG A 141 -0.82 0.55 -12.81
N LYS A 142 -0.48 -0.43 -11.97
CA LYS A 142 -0.67 -1.87 -12.29
C LYS A 142 -2.14 -2.27 -12.47
N TYR A 143 -3.05 -1.47 -11.96
CA TYR A 143 -4.49 -1.75 -11.97
C TYR A 143 -5.28 -0.66 -12.69
N ASP A 144 -4.63 0.07 -13.58
CA ASP A 144 -5.21 1.17 -14.38
C ASP A 144 -5.81 2.31 -13.54
N TYR A 145 -5.27 2.52 -12.33
CA TYR A 145 -5.60 3.69 -11.52
C TYR A 145 -4.60 4.82 -11.77
N GLU A 146 -5.05 5.89 -12.39
CA GLU A 146 -4.28 7.12 -12.53
C GLU A 146 -4.60 8.06 -11.37
N MET A 147 -3.59 8.35 -10.54
CA MET A 147 -3.72 9.31 -9.43
C MET A 147 -3.28 10.69 -9.92
N LYS A 148 -4.23 11.58 -10.25
CA LYS A 148 -3.94 12.93 -10.76
C LYS A 148 -3.87 13.96 -9.63
N GLU A 149 -4.93 14.05 -8.84
CA GLU A 149 -5.05 14.99 -7.74
C GLU A 149 -5.46 14.25 -6.47
N ILE A 150 -4.84 14.62 -5.35
CA ILE A 150 -5.10 13.97 -4.07
C ILE A 150 -5.58 15.02 -3.08
N PHE A 151 -6.83 14.85 -2.65
CA PHE A 151 -7.40 15.63 -1.55
C PHE A 151 -7.35 14.83 -0.26
N SER A 152 -7.03 15.51 0.84
CA SER A 152 -7.02 14.90 2.18
C SER A 152 -8.31 15.28 2.92
N PRO A 153 -9.33 14.41 2.93
CA PRO A 153 -10.58 14.70 3.63
C PRO A 153 -10.35 14.60 5.14
N ILE A 154 -10.35 15.76 5.81
CA ILE A 154 -10.16 15.89 7.26
C ILE A 154 -11.30 16.70 7.85
N GLY A 155 -11.61 16.47 9.13
CA GLY A 155 -12.62 17.23 9.88
C GLY A 155 -14.07 16.86 9.53
N LYS A 156 -14.96 17.88 9.47
CA LYS A 156 -16.39 17.67 9.23
C LYS A 156 -16.72 16.94 7.93
N PRO A 157 -16.09 17.27 6.77
CA PRO A 157 -16.37 16.54 5.52
C PRO A 157 -16.06 15.04 5.62
N ALA A 158 -14.93 14.69 6.24
CA ALA A 158 -14.58 13.29 6.44
C ALA A 158 -15.61 12.58 7.32
N ARG A 159 -16.02 13.17 8.44
CA ARG A 159 -17.04 12.58 9.34
C ARG A 159 -18.35 12.34 8.60
N LYS A 160 -18.80 13.28 7.77
CA LYS A 160 -20.01 13.14 6.96
C LYS A 160 -19.88 11.99 5.95
N ALA A 161 -18.75 11.88 5.28
CA ALA A 161 -18.49 10.78 4.34
C ALA A 161 -18.47 9.41 5.06
N TYR A 162 -17.89 9.32 6.24
CA TYR A 162 -17.92 8.08 7.04
C TYR A 162 -19.34 7.69 7.47
N SER A 163 -20.18 8.63 7.85
CA SER A 163 -21.58 8.32 8.17
C SER A 163 -22.32 7.76 6.95
N CYS A 164 -22.08 8.29 5.75
CA CYS A 164 -22.66 7.73 4.53
C CYS A 164 -22.19 6.27 4.27
N LEU A 165 -20.92 5.95 4.51
CA LEU A 165 -20.41 4.58 4.35
C LEU A 165 -21.08 3.57 5.28
N LEU A 166 -21.42 3.97 6.50
CA LEU A 166 -22.15 3.11 7.44
C LEU A 166 -23.57 2.76 6.95
N TYR A 167 -24.19 3.64 6.17
CA TYR A 167 -25.54 3.40 5.60
C TYR A 167 -25.50 2.64 4.28
N THR A 168 -24.37 2.67 3.55
CA THR A 168 -24.26 2.02 2.23
C THR A 168 -23.59 0.64 2.28
N SER A 169 -22.93 0.31 3.37
CA SER A 169 -22.42 -1.03 3.61
C SER A 169 -23.51 -1.85 4.31
N PRO A 170 -23.86 -3.06 3.83
CA PRO A 170 -24.81 -3.92 4.50
C PRO A 170 -24.35 -4.13 5.94
N SER A 171 -25.22 -3.76 6.88
CA SER A 171 -24.98 -4.02 8.30
C SER A 171 -25.17 -5.52 8.57
N PRO A 172 -24.39 -6.14 9.45
CA PRO A 172 -24.68 -7.51 9.89
C PRO A 172 -26.08 -7.68 10.49
N ARG A 173 -26.79 -6.57 10.77
CA ARG A 173 -28.20 -6.59 11.23
C ARG A 173 -29.21 -6.69 10.08
N ASP A 174 -28.80 -6.41 8.83
CA ASP A 174 -29.71 -6.45 7.67
C ASP A 174 -29.80 -7.86 7.05
N SER A 175 -29.01 -8.81 7.53
CA SER A 175 -29.04 -10.21 7.11
C SER A 175 -30.03 -11.09 7.88
N THR A 176 -30.89 -10.49 8.71
CA THR A 176 -31.90 -11.17 9.52
C THR A 176 -33.35 -10.72 9.21
N LEU A 177 -33.61 -10.40 7.93
CA LEU A 177 -34.99 -10.27 7.43
C LEU A 177 -35.26 -11.28 6.33
#